data_0173cf6aebb64ac1ce6019c493768873
#
_entry.id   0173cf6aebb64ac1ce6019c493768873
#
_cell.length_a   1.000
_cell.length_b   1.000
_cell.length_c   1.000
_cell.angle_alpha   90.00
_cell.angle_beta   90.00
_cell.angle_gamma   90.00
#
_symmetry.space_group_name_H-M   'P 1'
#
loop_
_entity.id
_entity.type
_entity.pdbx_description
1 polymer ?
#
loop_
_entity_poly.entity_id
_entity_poly.type
_entity_poly.pdbx_seq_one_letter_code
_entity_poly.pdbx_strand_id
1 'polypeptide(L)'
;MPKRIAHLALLLGLITAVGPFAIDIYLPALPTLGASLQASPAAVQMSLTVFFMIIGVCQLFYGPISDVFGRKPPIYAGLLIFAVGSIGCALAPSIEVLIGFRAVQAFGACAGMVIPRAIVRDLYTGHEAARLMALLMLVMSVSPILAPLAGSLVITLWSWREVFVVLAVVAVLCLVMTIVQLPETHPAERRLGKTLGNAFSSYGALLRDPVFIGLSVVCGFGLATFFVFIGSAPFVYIEYFGLTPTQFSLCFALNAASFFAMSQLTARLSARLGLAPLIRWSVVGVAVVMVLLAATTLWGSHLGLMMSLLFIGFGFLGLLLP
;
A
#
# COMPACT_ATOMS: atom_id res chain seq x y z
N MET A 1 21.62 -16.77 -7.17
CA MET A 1 21.50 -16.03 -5.91
C MET A 1 21.93 -16.92 -4.77
N PRO A 2 22.85 -16.52 -3.86
CA PRO A 2 23.18 -17.33 -2.69
C PRO A 2 21.89 -17.63 -1.90
N LYS A 3 21.73 -18.87 -1.43
CA LYS A 3 20.52 -19.32 -0.72
C LYS A 3 20.10 -18.38 0.41
N ARG A 4 21.08 -17.82 1.12
CA ARG A 4 20.87 -16.86 2.24
C ARG A 4 20.19 -15.55 1.79
N ILE A 5 20.57 -15.00 0.64
CA ILE A 5 19.97 -13.76 0.09
C ILE A 5 18.54 -14.04 -0.35
N ALA A 6 18.27 -15.19 -0.97
CA ALA A 6 16.93 -15.57 -1.40
C ALA A 6 15.95 -15.71 -0.21
N HIS A 7 16.38 -16.35 0.89
CA HIS A 7 15.57 -16.46 2.10
C HIS A 7 15.27 -15.10 2.74
N LEU A 8 16.28 -14.24 2.84
CA LEU A 8 16.09 -12.88 3.37
C LEU A 8 15.14 -12.05 2.49
N ALA A 9 15.28 -12.13 1.16
CA ALA A 9 14.40 -11.46 0.22
C ALA A 9 12.95 -11.93 0.37
N LEU A 10 12.72 -13.24 0.53
CA LEU A 10 11.40 -13.80 0.76
C LEU A 10 10.81 -13.30 2.09
N LEU A 11 11.57 -13.37 3.18
CA LEU A 11 11.13 -12.94 4.49
C LEU A 11 10.78 -11.44 4.50
N LEU A 12 11.70 -10.59 4.03
CA LEU A 12 11.46 -9.15 3.98
C LEU A 12 10.32 -8.79 3.00
N GLY A 13 10.20 -9.53 1.90
CA GLY A 13 9.10 -9.40 0.95
C GLY A 13 7.75 -9.71 1.59
N LEU A 14 7.64 -10.81 2.33
CA LEU A 14 6.41 -11.18 3.05
C LEU A 14 6.03 -10.13 4.09
N ILE A 15 7.00 -9.66 4.89
CA ILE A 15 6.76 -8.60 5.88
C ILE A 15 6.28 -7.32 5.19
N THR A 16 6.91 -6.95 4.06
CA THR A 16 6.53 -5.75 3.29
C THR A 16 5.14 -5.88 2.67
N ALA A 17 4.73 -7.09 2.30
CA ALA A 17 3.42 -7.37 1.70
C ALA A 17 2.25 -7.15 2.68
N VAL A 18 2.46 -7.30 4.00
CA VAL A 18 1.38 -7.23 5.02
C VAL A 18 0.54 -5.95 4.87
N GLY A 19 1.18 -4.78 4.69
CA GLY A 19 0.48 -3.51 4.54
C GLY A 19 -0.38 -3.42 3.27
N PRO A 20 0.21 -3.55 2.06
CA PRO A 20 -0.52 -3.55 0.80
C PRO A 20 -1.63 -4.62 0.74
N PHE A 21 -1.34 -5.84 1.19
CA PHE A 21 -2.37 -6.89 1.25
C PHE A 21 -3.54 -6.51 2.15
N ALA A 22 -3.29 -5.86 3.30
CA ALA A 22 -4.36 -5.40 4.19
C ALA A 22 -5.23 -4.30 3.58
N ILE A 23 -4.74 -3.59 2.58
CA ILE A 23 -5.51 -2.60 1.81
C ILE A 23 -6.35 -3.31 0.76
N ASP A 24 -5.73 -4.15 -0.05
CA ASP A 24 -6.31 -4.61 -1.30
C ASP A 24 -7.21 -5.85 -1.14
N ILE A 25 -6.90 -6.74 -0.18
CA ILE A 25 -7.60 -8.03 -0.03
C ILE A 25 -9.07 -7.87 0.34
N TYR A 26 -9.42 -6.80 1.06
CA TYR A 26 -10.78 -6.62 1.53
C TYR A 26 -11.62 -5.68 0.63
N LEU A 27 -11.02 -5.11 -0.42
CA LEU A 27 -11.75 -4.24 -1.37
C LEU A 27 -13.01 -4.90 -1.97
N PRO A 28 -12.95 -6.15 -2.45
CA PRO A 28 -14.14 -6.81 -2.99
C PRO A 28 -15.21 -7.09 -1.91
N ALA A 29 -14.85 -7.01 -0.62
CA ALA A 29 -15.77 -7.23 0.50
C ALA A 29 -16.50 -5.94 0.97
N LEU A 30 -16.09 -4.75 0.51
CA LEU A 30 -16.64 -3.47 1.01
C LEU A 30 -18.15 -3.36 0.90
N PRO A 31 -18.81 -3.74 -0.23
CA PRO A 31 -20.26 -3.68 -0.32
C PRO A 31 -20.96 -4.63 0.65
N THR A 32 -20.50 -5.88 0.74
CA THR A 32 -21.08 -6.89 1.64
C THR A 32 -20.86 -6.55 3.11
N LEU A 33 -19.71 -5.96 3.44
CA LEU A 33 -19.40 -5.44 4.77
C LEU A 33 -20.36 -4.30 5.14
N GLY A 34 -20.55 -3.34 4.23
CA GLY A 34 -21.49 -2.24 4.41
C GLY A 34 -22.91 -2.73 4.70
N ALA A 35 -23.40 -3.65 3.89
CA ALA A 35 -24.72 -4.27 4.08
C ALA A 35 -24.81 -5.04 5.43
N SER A 36 -23.79 -5.82 5.78
CA SER A 36 -23.74 -6.60 7.03
C SER A 36 -23.73 -5.75 8.29
N LEU A 37 -23.03 -4.60 8.27
CA LEU A 37 -22.92 -3.67 9.40
C LEU A 37 -23.95 -2.52 9.33
N GLN A 38 -24.87 -2.55 8.37
CA GLN A 38 -25.86 -1.49 8.12
C GLN A 38 -25.21 -0.10 8.02
N ALA A 39 -24.04 -0.05 7.39
CA ALA A 39 -23.21 1.14 7.27
C ALA A 39 -23.35 1.79 5.88
N SER A 40 -23.34 3.12 5.85
CA SER A 40 -23.31 3.86 4.58
C SER A 40 -21.99 3.63 3.83
N PRO A 41 -21.97 3.74 2.48
CA PRO A 41 -20.75 3.66 1.70
C PRO A 41 -19.65 4.62 2.20
N ALA A 42 -20.03 5.82 2.65
CA ALA A 42 -19.09 6.80 3.21
C ALA A 42 -18.44 6.29 4.52
N ALA A 43 -19.22 5.66 5.42
CA ALA A 43 -18.68 5.08 6.65
C ALA A 43 -17.74 3.90 6.35
N VAL A 44 -18.07 3.07 5.35
CA VAL A 44 -17.19 1.98 4.92
C VAL A 44 -15.89 2.52 4.32
N GLN A 45 -15.94 3.54 3.47
CA GLN A 45 -14.75 4.21 2.92
C GLN A 45 -13.89 4.86 4.01
N MET A 46 -14.50 5.34 5.12
CA MET A 46 -13.75 5.90 6.25
C MET A 46 -12.79 4.87 6.87
N SER A 47 -13.11 3.57 6.83
CA SER A 47 -12.21 2.51 7.31
C SER A 47 -10.91 2.42 6.50
N LEU A 48 -10.96 2.68 5.18
CA LEU A 48 -9.77 2.82 4.34
C LEU A 48 -9.04 4.14 4.60
N THR A 49 -9.80 5.24 4.69
CA THR A 49 -9.24 6.57 4.91
C THR A 49 -8.43 6.61 6.20
N VAL A 50 -8.99 6.10 7.31
CA VAL A 50 -8.28 6.01 8.59
C VAL A 50 -7.03 5.15 8.48
N PHE A 51 -7.10 4.02 7.78
CA PHE A 51 -5.94 3.17 7.55
C PHE A 51 -4.81 3.93 6.83
N PHE A 52 -5.11 4.65 5.74
CA PHE A 52 -4.13 5.44 5.00
C PHE A 52 -3.57 6.61 5.82
N MET A 53 -4.42 7.32 6.57
CA MET A 53 -3.98 8.41 7.43
C MET A 53 -2.98 7.95 8.50
N ILE A 54 -3.31 6.84 9.17
CA ILE A 54 -2.43 6.27 10.21
C ILE A 54 -1.11 5.79 9.60
N ILE A 55 -1.11 5.11 8.45
CA ILE A 55 0.13 4.74 7.75
C ILE A 55 0.93 5.99 7.41
N GLY A 56 0.31 7.01 6.82
CA GLY A 56 1.00 8.24 6.42
C GLY A 56 1.71 8.93 7.59
N VAL A 57 1.04 9.04 8.72
CA VAL A 57 1.63 9.62 9.95
C VAL A 57 2.70 8.70 10.52
N CYS A 58 2.44 7.41 10.65
CA CYS A 58 3.35 6.47 11.31
C CYS A 58 4.64 6.24 10.53
N GLN A 59 4.65 6.40 9.20
CA GLN A 59 5.88 6.29 8.40
C GLN A 59 6.96 7.28 8.85
N LEU A 60 6.59 8.44 9.38
CA LEU A 60 7.52 9.43 9.89
C LEU A 60 8.25 8.97 11.16
N PHE A 61 7.63 8.09 11.94
CA PHE A 61 8.14 7.65 13.24
C PHE A 61 8.87 6.30 13.20
N TYR A 62 8.40 5.34 12.38
CA TYR A 62 8.96 3.98 12.38
C TYR A 62 10.43 3.92 11.94
N GLY A 63 10.86 4.81 11.04
CA GLY A 63 12.27 4.95 10.67
C GLY A 63 13.14 5.26 11.89
N PRO A 64 12.96 6.45 12.49
CA PRO A 64 13.68 6.85 13.71
C PRO A 64 13.56 5.86 14.88
N ILE A 65 12.37 5.31 15.13
CA ILE A 65 12.17 4.29 16.17
C ILE A 65 13.07 3.08 15.91
N SER A 66 13.13 2.59 14.68
CA SER A 66 13.96 1.44 14.33
C SER A 66 15.47 1.75 14.33
N ASP A 67 15.85 3.02 14.20
CA ASP A 67 17.24 3.45 14.33
C ASP A 67 17.71 3.51 15.79
N VAL A 68 16.79 3.82 16.72
CA VAL A 68 17.09 3.92 18.16
C VAL A 68 17.00 2.55 18.84
N PHE A 69 15.91 1.79 18.58
CA PHE A 69 15.64 0.53 19.29
C PHE A 69 16.18 -0.71 18.57
N GLY A 70 16.70 -0.57 17.34
CA GLY A 70 17.06 -1.69 16.46
C GLY A 70 15.92 -2.10 15.55
N ARG A 71 16.18 -2.99 14.61
CA ARG A 71 15.21 -3.37 13.56
C ARG A 71 14.17 -4.38 14.04
N LYS A 72 14.58 -5.37 14.83
CA LYS A 72 13.70 -6.46 15.24
C LYS A 72 12.57 -6.05 16.19
N PRO A 73 12.82 -5.31 17.30
CA PRO A 73 11.77 -5.02 18.28
C PRO A 73 10.57 -4.27 17.66
N PRO A 74 10.76 -3.21 16.83
CA PRO A 74 9.61 -2.54 16.22
C PRO A 74 8.87 -3.40 15.17
N ILE A 75 9.55 -4.34 14.48
CA ILE A 75 8.87 -5.30 13.58
C ILE A 75 8.00 -6.25 14.40
N TYR A 76 8.50 -6.78 15.52
CA TYR A 76 7.74 -7.69 16.39
C TYR A 76 6.50 -7.00 16.94
N ALA A 77 6.68 -5.81 17.50
CA ALA A 77 5.57 -5.01 18.01
C ALA A 77 4.56 -4.69 16.90
N GLY A 78 5.05 -4.27 15.72
CA GLY A 78 4.20 -3.95 14.58
C GLY A 78 3.37 -5.14 14.09
N LEU A 79 3.99 -6.31 13.89
CA LEU A 79 3.28 -7.52 13.45
C LEU A 79 2.28 -8.01 14.49
N LEU A 80 2.61 -7.92 15.79
CA LEU A 80 1.69 -8.27 16.88
C LEU A 80 0.49 -7.32 16.90
N ILE A 81 0.73 -6.01 16.85
CA ILE A 81 -0.33 -4.98 16.82
C ILE A 81 -1.21 -5.17 15.58
N PHE A 82 -0.61 -5.47 14.43
CA PHE A 82 -1.34 -5.76 13.20
C PHE A 82 -2.26 -6.99 13.36
N ALA A 83 -1.74 -8.08 13.94
CA ALA A 83 -2.53 -9.29 14.19
C ALA A 83 -3.71 -9.02 15.14
N VAL A 84 -3.47 -8.30 16.24
CA VAL A 84 -4.54 -7.88 17.18
C VAL A 84 -5.57 -6.99 16.49
N GLY A 85 -5.12 -5.99 15.71
CA GLY A 85 -6.01 -5.15 14.92
C GLY A 85 -6.83 -5.94 13.90
N SER A 86 -6.23 -6.94 13.25
CA SER A 86 -6.92 -7.82 12.30
C SER A 86 -7.98 -8.67 12.99
N ILE A 87 -7.68 -9.26 14.15
CA ILE A 87 -8.66 -10.02 14.95
C ILE A 87 -9.80 -9.09 15.40
N GLY A 88 -9.47 -7.89 15.87
CA GLY A 88 -10.48 -6.90 16.24
C GLY A 88 -11.41 -6.50 15.07
N CYS A 89 -10.87 -6.35 13.86
CA CYS A 89 -11.66 -6.13 12.64
C CYS A 89 -12.59 -7.32 12.35
N ALA A 90 -12.09 -8.56 12.45
CA ALA A 90 -12.89 -9.76 12.22
C ALA A 90 -14.07 -9.88 13.20
N LEU A 91 -13.89 -9.45 14.44
CA LEU A 91 -14.88 -9.52 15.52
C LEU A 91 -15.75 -8.26 15.63
N ALA A 92 -15.55 -7.24 14.80
CA ALA A 92 -16.24 -5.96 14.89
C ALA A 92 -17.76 -6.11 14.77
N PRO A 93 -18.55 -5.64 15.76
CA PRO A 93 -20.01 -5.67 15.72
C PRO A 93 -20.62 -4.47 14.98
N SER A 94 -19.86 -3.39 14.80
CA SER A 94 -20.30 -2.17 14.11
C SER A 94 -19.17 -1.57 13.28
N ILE A 95 -19.52 -0.62 12.39
CA ILE A 95 -18.55 0.04 11.51
C ILE A 95 -17.57 0.91 12.29
N GLU A 96 -18.00 1.54 13.39
CA GLU A 96 -17.15 2.39 14.23
C GLU A 96 -16.06 1.56 14.90
N VAL A 97 -16.42 0.39 15.43
CA VAL A 97 -15.47 -0.55 16.03
C VAL A 97 -14.49 -1.06 14.98
N LEU A 98 -14.97 -1.37 13.77
CA LEU A 98 -14.12 -1.77 12.67
C LEU A 98 -13.14 -0.66 12.30
N ILE A 99 -13.58 0.59 12.17
CA ILE A 99 -12.72 1.76 11.88
C ILE A 99 -11.65 1.90 12.97
N GLY A 100 -12.01 1.75 14.25
CA GLY A 100 -11.06 1.80 15.36
C GLY A 100 -9.97 0.72 15.24
N PHE A 101 -10.36 -0.53 14.96
CA PHE A 101 -9.39 -1.62 14.78
C PHE A 101 -8.61 -1.50 13.48
N ARG A 102 -9.15 -0.89 12.43
CA ARG A 102 -8.40 -0.53 11.21
C ARG A 102 -7.28 0.46 11.52
N ALA A 103 -7.49 1.43 12.43
CA ALA A 103 -6.42 2.31 12.88
C ALA A 103 -5.30 1.54 13.60
N VAL A 104 -5.65 0.62 14.51
CA VAL A 104 -4.69 -0.25 15.20
C VAL A 104 -3.93 -1.12 14.20
N GLN A 105 -4.63 -1.74 13.26
CA GLN A 105 -4.04 -2.56 12.21
C GLN A 105 -3.05 -1.76 11.34
N ALA A 106 -3.42 -0.54 10.94
CA ALA A 106 -2.57 0.34 10.13
C ALA A 106 -1.29 0.74 10.85
N PHE A 107 -1.38 1.05 12.15
CA PHE A 107 -0.22 1.33 12.99
C PHE A 107 0.77 0.16 12.93
N GLY A 108 0.30 -1.06 13.10
CA GLY A 108 1.13 -2.26 13.02
C GLY A 108 1.71 -2.51 11.61
N ALA A 109 0.91 -2.33 10.56
CA ALA A 109 1.31 -2.54 9.16
C ALA A 109 2.50 -1.67 8.76
N CYS A 110 2.57 -0.44 9.28
CA CYS A 110 3.60 0.54 8.94
C CYS A 110 5.02 0.03 9.24
N ALA A 111 5.23 -0.75 10.31
CA ALA A 111 6.52 -1.37 10.61
C ALA A 111 7.04 -2.23 9.45
N GLY A 112 6.15 -3.06 8.89
CA GLY A 112 6.45 -3.93 7.75
C GLY A 112 6.73 -3.17 6.45
N MET A 113 6.17 -1.98 6.28
CA MET A 113 6.40 -1.18 5.08
C MET A 113 7.72 -0.38 5.12
N VAL A 114 8.19 0.02 6.32
CA VAL A 114 9.34 0.91 6.48
C VAL A 114 10.62 0.16 6.78
N ILE A 115 10.60 -0.74 7.77
CA ILE A 115 11.82 -1.32 8.35
C ILE A 115 12.54 -2.29 7.39
N PRO A 116 11.87 -3.11 6.57
CA PRO A 116 12.56 -3.99 5.61
C PRO A 116 13.51 -3.25 4.66
N ARG A 117 13.14 -2.04 4.22
CA ARG A 117 14.01 -1.19 3.39
C ARG A 117 15.27 -0.74 4.14
N ALA A 118 15.15 -0.44 5.42
CA ALA A 118 16.28 -0.09 6.28
C ALA A 118 17.21 -1.31 6.49
N ILE A 119 16.65 -2.50 6.71
CA ILE A 119 17.40 -3.76 6.83
C ILE A 119 18.24 -4.04 5.56
N VAL A 120 17.64 -3.85 4.37
CA VAL A 120 18.39 -4.03 3.12
C VAL A 120 19.59 -3.08 3.07
N ARG A 121 19.41 -1.81 3.44
CA ARG A 121 20.51 -0.82 3.48
C ARG A 121 21.56 -1.10 4.56
N ASP A 122 21.17 -1.72 5.68
CA ASP A 122 22.09 -2.09 6.74
C ASP A 122 23.01 -3.26 6.36
N LEU A 123 22.51 -4.19 5.53
CA LEU A 123 23.19 -5.45 5.19
C LEU A 123 23.91 -5.42 3.85
N TYR A 124 23.46 -4.62 2.91
CA TYR A 124 23.95 -4.64 1.52
C TYR A 124 24.16 -3.23 0.97
N THR A 125 25.12 -3.13 0.06
CA THR A 125 25.42 -1.89 -0.68
C THR A 125 25.47 -2.17 -2.19
N GLY A 126 25.50 -1.13 -3.00
CA GLY A 126 25.67 -1.24 -4.45
C GLY A 126 24.61 -2.11 -5.13
N HIS A 127 25.04 -3.01 -6.01
CA HIS A 127 24.16 -3.83 -6.85
C HIS A 127 23.29 -4.82 -6.07
N GLU A 128 23.78 -5.39 -4.97
CA GLU A 128 22.99 -6.33 -4.15
C GLU A 128 21.85 -5.62 -3.42
N ALA A 129 22.11 -4.44 -2.86
CA ALA A 129 21.07 -3.61 -2.24
C ALA A 129 20.00 -3.21 -3.27
N ALA A 130 20.41 -2.75 -4.45
CA ALA A 130 19.49 -2.38 -5.53
C ALA A 130 18.61 -3.58 -5.95
N ARG A 131 19.19 -4.77 -6.07
CA ARG A 131 18.47 -6.00 -6.41
C ARG A 131 17.44 -6.38 -5.34
N LEU A 132 17.79 -6.32 -4.06
CA LEU A 132 16.86 -6.62 -2.97
C LEU A 132 15.74 -5.58 -2.89
N MET A 133 16.06 -4.29 -3.05
CA MET A 133 15.05 -3.24 -3.14
C MET A 133 14.08 -3.47 -4.30
N ALA A 134 14.58 -3.86 -5.47
CA ALA A 134 13.74 -4.21 -6.62
C ALA A 134 12.80 -5.38 -6.31
N LEU A 135 13.25 -6.39 -5.57
CA LEU A 135 12.39 -7.50 -5.14
C LEU A 135 11.30 -7.04 -4.15
N LEU A 136 11.62 -6.15 -3.20
CA LEU A 136 10.60 -5.58 -2.32
C LEU A 136 9.57 -4.75 -3.12
N MET A 137 10.02 -3.99 -4.12
CA MET A 137 9.11 -3.24 -5.00
C MET A 137 8.24 -4.19 -5.84
N LEU A 138 8.80 -5.30 -6.32
CA LEU A 138 8.03 -6.33 -7.05
C LEU A 138 6.89 -6.88 -6.20
N VAL A 139 7.11 -7.16 -4.91
CA VAL A 139 6.07 -7.61 -3.98
C VAL A 139 4.97 -6.56 -3.87
N MET A 140 5.32 -5.29 -3.70
CA MET A 140 4.35 -4.19 -3.67
C MET A 140 3.57 -4.05 -4.97
N SER A 141 4.22 -4.36 -6.11
CA SER A 141 3.61 -4.30 -7.44
C SER A 141 2.62 -5.43 -7.69
N VAL A 142 2.90 -6.61 -7.16
CA VAL A 142 2.07 -7.81 -7.36
C VAL A 142 0.87 -7.82 -6.40
N SER A 143 0.97 -7.17 -5.24
CA SER A 143 -0.09 -7.11 -4.22
C SER A 143 -1.44 -6.63 -4.80
N PRO A 144 -1.55 -5.51 -5.51
CA PRO A 144 -2.83 -5.06 -6.06
C PRO A 144 -3.44 -5.99 -7.11
N ILE A 145 -2.65 -6.92 -7.64
CA ILE A 145 -3.14 -7.94 -8.59
C ILE A 145 -3.67 -9.15 -7.82
N LEU A 146 -2.88 -9.67 -6.89
CA LEU A 146 -3.19 -10.93 -6.20
C LEU A 146 -4.13 -10.75 -5.01
N ALA A 147 -4.01 -9.66 -4.25
CA ALA A 147 -4.76 -9.50 -3.02
C ALA A 147 -6.29 -9.39 -3.24
N PRO A 148 -6.82 -8.58 -4.20
CA PRO A 148 -8.26 -8.57 -4.45
C PRO A 148 -8.79 -9.91 -4.96
N LEU A 149 -8.00 -10.65 -5.77
CA LEU A 149 -8.38 -11.99 -6.22
C LEU A 149 -8.47 -12.98 -5.05
N ALA A 150 -7.48 -12.96 -4.15
CA ALA A 150 -7.52 -13.76 -2.93
C ALA A 150 -8.72 -13.35 -2.05
N GLY A 151 -8.97 -12.05 -1.90
CA GLY A 151 -10.11 -11.51 -1.17
C GLY A 151 -11.44 -11.96 -1.75
N SER A 152 -11.62 -11.89 -3.08
CA SER A 152 -12.84 -12.35 -3.74
C SER A 152 -13.08 -13.84 -3.52
N LEU A 153 -12.03 -14.66 -3.52
CA LEU A 153 -12.14 -16.09 -3.21
C LEU A 153 -12.60 -16.31 -1.77
N VAL A 154 -11.99 -15.63 -0.81
CA VAL A 154 -12.35 -15.76 0.62
C VAL A 154 -13.80 -15.37 0.85
N ILE A 155 -14.27 -14.24 0.33
CA ILE A 155 -15.66 -13.81 0.53
C ILE A 155 -16.69 -14.66 -0.22
N THR A 156 -16.29 -15.32 -1.30
CA THR A 156 -17.17 -16.26 -2.03
C THR A 156 -17.34 -17.57 -1.26
N LEU A 157 -16.29 -18.03 -0.57
CA LEU A 157 -16.31 -19.29 0.19
C LEU A 157 -16.85 -19.12 1.61
N TRP A 158 -16.62 -17.96 2.20
CA TRP A 158 -16.96 -17.65 3.61
C TRP A 158 -17.61 -16.27 3.72
N SER A 159 -17.02 -15.34 4.49
CA SER A 159 -17.52 -13.97 4.62
C SER A 159 -16.38 -12.93 4.62
N TRP A 160 -16.75 -11.65 4.74
CA TRP A 160 -15.78 -10.57 4.83
C TRP A 160 -14.92 -10.64 6.13
N ARG A 161 -15.41 -11.27 7.19
CA ARG A 161 -14.69 -11.41 8.46
C ARG A 161 -13.45 -12.29 8.32
N GLU A 162 -13.54 -13.36 7.55
CA GLU A 162 -12.45 -14.30 7.31
C GLU A 162 -11.29 -13.66 6.54
N VAL A 163 -11.53 -12.59 5.79
CA VAL A 163 -10.45 -11.80 5.18
C VAL A 163 -9.50 -11.27 6.26
N PHE A 164 -10.04 -10.75 7.36
CA PHE A 164 -9.23 -10.26 8.46
C PHE A 164 -8.59 -11.39 9.28
N VAL A 165 -9.24 -12.55 9.38
CA VAL A 165 -8.62 -13.74 10.00
C VAL A 165 -7.41 -14.20 9.18
N VAL A 166 -7.52 -14.26 7.86
CA VAL A 166 -6.39 -14.57 6.97
C VAL A 166 -5.23 -13.60 7.20
N LEU A 167 -5.51 -12.29 7.27
CA LEU A 167 -4.50 -11.28 7.56
C LEU A 167 -3.83 -11.48 8.93
N ALA A 168 -4.59 -11.84 9.96
CA ALA A 168 -4.05 -12.14 11.29
C ALA A 168 -3.12 -13.36 11.25
N VAL A 169 -3.52 -14.43 10.57
CA VAL A 169 -2.70 -15.65 10.40
C VAL A 169 -1.41 -15.32 9.67
N VAL A 170 -1.48 -14.57 8.57
CA VAL A 170 -0.27 -14.16 7.81
C VAL A 170 0.66 -13.33 8.70
N ALA A 171 0.13 -12.40 9.50
CA ALA A 171 0.95 -11.60 10.40
C ALA A 171 1.65 -12.44 11.48
N VAL A 172 0.96 -13.41 12.05
CA VAL A 172 1.54 -14.35 13.04
C VAL A 172 2.63 -15.21 12.39
N LEU A 173 2.41 -15.71 11.17
CA LEU A 173 3.42 -16.45 10.41
C LEU A 173 4.65 -15.58 10.13
N CYS A 174 4.46 -14.34 9.67
CA CYS A 174 5.55 -13.38 9.49
C CYS A 174 6.30 -13.10 10.80
N LEU A 175 5.58 -12.98 11.92
CA LEU A 175 6.19 -12.77 13.24
C LEU A 175 7.07 -13.95 13.63
N VAL A 176 6.56 -15.17 13.52
CA VAL A 176 7.32 -16.41 13.83
C VAL A 176 8.56 -16.51 12.92
N MET A 177 8.39 -16.29 11.62
CA MET A 177 9.53 -16.32 10.67
C MET A 177 10.57 -15.23 11.02
N THR A 178 10.14 -14.05 11.43
CA THR A 178 11.02 -12.95 11.83
C THR A 178 11.80 -13.30 13.10
N ILE A 179 11.14 -13.91 14.10
CA ILE A 179 11.79 -14.34 15.33
C ILE A 179 12.89 -15.37 15.05
N VAL A 180 12.59 -16.37 14.21
CA VAL A 180 13.46 -17.50 13.95
C VAL A 180 14.60 -17.16 12.98
N GLN A 181 14.31 -16.36 11.93
CA GLN A 181 15.23 -16.25 10.78
C GLN A 181 15.91 -14.91 10.65
N LEU A 182 15.31 -13.80 11.20
CA LEU A 182 15.90 -12.48 11.04
C LEU A 182 16.92 -12.20 12.15
N PRO A 183 18.23 -12.00 11.83
CA PRO A 183 19.18 -11.47 12.80
C PRO A 183 18.94 -9.98 13.05
N GLU A 184 19.39 -9.45 14.20
CA GLU A 184 19.43 -7.99 14.40
C GLU A 184 20.50 -7.38 13.48
N THR A 185 20.09 -6.43 12.64
CA THR A 185 20.96 -5.82 11.63
C THR A 185 21.49 -4.44 12.04
N HIS A 186 20.93 -3.88 13.13
CA HIS A 186 21.35 -2.62 13.69
C HIS A 186 21.75 -2.77 15.15
N PRO A 187 22.98 -3.28 15.43
CA PRO A 187 23.43 -3.59 16.78
C PRO A 187 23.62 -2.33 17.63
N ALA A 188 23.71 -2.50 18.96
CA ALA A 188 23.70 -1.40 19.93
C ALA A 188 24.79 -0.35 19.67
N GLU A 189 25.95 -0.79 19.18
CA GLU A 189 27.10 0.10 18.89
C GLU A 189 26.78 1.12 17.78
N ARG A 190 25.93 0.76 16.82
CA ARG A 190 25.49 1.64 15.73
C ARG A 190 24.34 2.58 16.11
N ARG A 191 23.75 2.40 17.31
CA ARG A 191 22.67 3.23 17.85
C ARG A 191 23.17 4.39 18.70
N LEU A 192 24.46 4.37 19.09
CA LEU A 192 25.08 5.37 19.94
C LEU A 192 24.92 6.78 19.32
N GLY A 193 24.41 7.73 20.10
CA GLY A 193 24.20 9.11 19.68
C GLY A 193 22.95 9.36 18.81
N LYS A 194 22.19 8.32 18.41
CA LYS A 194 20.93 8.49 17.70
C LYS A 194 19.80 8.78 18.68
N THR A 195 19.15 9.91 18.50
CA THR A 195 17.96 10.30 19.27
C THR A 195 16.81 10.63 18.33
N LEU A 196 15.57 10.46 18.79
CA LEU A 196 14.40 10.85 18.03
C LEU A 196 14.42 12.34 17.65
N GLY A 197 14.95 13.20 18.55
CA GLY A 197 15.07 14.64 18.30
C GLY A 197 15.91 14.99 17.07
N ASN A 198 17.03 14.27 16.85
CA ASN A 198 17.90 14.51 15.70
C ASN A 198 17.22 14.14 14.37
N ALA A 199 16.37 13.14 14.37
CA ALA A 199 15.59 12.75 13.18
C ALA A 199 14.56 13.84 12.82
N PHE A 200 13.85 14.40 13.80
CA PHE A 200 12.87 15.45 13.57
C PHE A 200 13.50 16.79 13.12
N SER A 201 14.72 17.10 13.53
CA SER A 201 15.42 18.29 13.03
C SER A 201 15.69 18.22 11.52
N SER A 202 15.97 17.01 11.00
CA SER A 202 16.16 16.78 9.56
C SER A 202 14.87 16.99 8.76
N TYR A 203 13.71 16.68 9.32
CA TYR A 203 12.42 16.97 8.69
C TYR A 203 12.16 18.46 8.55
N GLY A 204 12.55 19.27 9.56
CA GLY A 204 12.45 20.72 9.49
C GLY A 204 13.27 21.34 8.35
N ALA A 205 14.42 20.76 8.01
CA ALA A 205 15.23 21.19 6.87
C ALA A 205 14.54 20.86 5.54
N LEU A 206 13.98 19.62 5.40
CA LEU A 206 13.27 19.20 4.20
C LEU A 206 12.01 20.03 3.92
N LEU A 207 11.26 20.39 4.97
CA LEU A 207 10.08 21.24 4.86
C LEU A 207 10.38 22.71 4.48
N ARG A 208 11.65 23.12 4.44
CA ARG A 208 12.08 24.44 3.96
C ARG A 208 12.57 24.41 2.52
N ASP A 209 12.74 23.24 1.93
CA ASP A 209 13.16 23.08 0.53
C ASP A 209 11.96 23.16 -0.39
N PRO A 210 11.81 24.20 -1.23
CA PRO A 210 10.67 24.39 -2.11
C PRO A 210 10.58 23.31 -3.20
N VAL A 211 11.70 22.73 -3.63
CA VAL A 211 11.73 21.66 -4.62
C VAL A 211 11.17 20.38 -4.00
N PHE A 212 11.61 20.05 -2.78
CA PHE A 212 11.09 18.90 -2.04
C PHE A 212 9.58 19.03 -1.79
N ILE A 213 9.11 20.20 -1.35
CA ILE A 213 7.67 20.44 -1.14
C ILE A 213 6.89 20.32 -2.43
N GLY A 214 7.38 20.96 -3.51
CA GLY A 214 6.70 20.92 -4.81
C GLY A 214 6.53 19.50 -5.34
N LEU A 215 7.60 18.70 -5.32
CA LEU A 215 7.54 17.28 -5.71
C LEU A 215 6.64 16.46 -4.80
N SER A 216 6.72 16.69 -3.48
CA SER A 216 5.88 15.98 -2.49
C SER A 216 4.39 16.28 -2.71
N VAL A 217 4.03 17.52 -3.03
CA VAL A 217 2.64 17.91 -3.34
C VAL A 217 2.15 17.23 -4.61
N VAL A 218 2.95 17.24 -5.69
CA VAL A 218 2.59 16.56 -6.95
C VAL A 218 2.37 15.07 -6.73
N CYS A 219 3.31 14.39 -6.04
CA CYS A 219 3.16 12.98 -5.70
C CYS A 219 1.97 12.73 -4.78
N GLY A 220 1.72 13.63 -3.81
CA GLY A 220 0.59 13.55 -2.89
C GLY A 220 -0.77 13.60 -3.60
N PHE A 221 -0.95 14.50 -4.55
CA PHE A 221 -2.17 14.55 -5.39
C PHE A 221 -2.32 13.31 -6.28
N GLY A 222 -1.21 12.81 -6.85
CA GLY A 222 -1.22 11.55 -7.60
C GLY A 222 -1.67 10.37 -6.75
N LEU A 223 -1.13 10.25 -5.53
CA LEU A 223 -1.55 9.21 -4.56
C LEU A 223 -2.99 9.41 -4.10
N ALA A 224 -3.44 10.65 -3.88
CA ALA A 224 -4.83 10.92 -3.53
C ALA A 224 -5.80 10.43 -4.60
N THR A 225 -5.49 10.66 -5.88
CA THR A 225 -6.27 10.12 -7.01
C THR A 225 -6.35 8.59 -6.96
N PHE A 226 -5.24 7.92 -6.69
CA PHE A 226 -5.19 6.46 -6.54
C PHE A 226 -6.04 5.98 -5.36
N PHE A 227 -5.99 6.64 -4.21
CA PHE A 227 -6.77 6.26 -3.03
C PHE A 227 -8.25 6.52 -3.17
N VAL A 228 -8.65 7.60 -3.86
CA VAL A 228 -10.07 7.84 -4.22
C VAL A 228 -10.60 6.70 -5.09
N PHE A 229 -9.83 6.26 -6.09
CA PHE A 229 -10.19 5.10 -6.89
C PHE A 229 -10.34 3.84 -6.03
N ILE A 230 -9.35 3.52 -5.19
CA ILE A 230 -9.41 2.33 -4.31
C ILE A 230 -10.67 2.33 -3.45
N GLY A 231 -11.01 3.46 -2.84
CA GLY A 231 -12.18 3.57 -1.96
C GLY A 231 -13.52 3.52 -2.68
N SER A 232 -13.58 3.97 -3.94
CA SER A 232 -14.83 4.10 -4.70
C SER A 232 -15.09 2.93 -5.64
N ALA A 233 -14.04 2.32 -6.18
CA ALA A 233 -14.15 1.31 -7.22
C ALA A 233 -15.06 0.11 -6.85
N PRO A 234 -14.99 -0.49 -5.65
CA PRO A 234 -15.86 -1.62 -5.31
C PRO A 234 -17.34 -1.26 -5.41
N PHE A 235 -17.75 -0.07 -4.96
CA PHE A 235 -19.14 0.38 -5.04
C PHE A 235 -19.57 0.64 -6.49
N VAL A 236 -18.70 1.26 -7.29
CA VAL A 236 -19.00 1.54 -8.70
C VAL A 236 -19.07 0.23 -9.50
N TYR A 237 -18.10 -0.67 -9.36
CA TYR A 237 -18.07 -1.89 -10.15
C TYR A 237 -19.11 -2.92 -9.69
N ILE A 238 -19.28 -3.12 -8.38
CA ILE A 238 -20.15 -4.17 -7.83
C ILE A 238 -21.58 -3.65 -7.70
N GLU A 239 -21.83 -2.50 -7.07
CA GLU A 239 -23.20 -2.02 -6.83
C GLU A 239 -23.80 -1.33 -8.05
N TYR A 240 -23.06 -0.44 -8.74
CA TYR A 240 -23.63 0.30 -9.88
C TYR A 240 -23.63 -0.52 -11.17
N PHE A 241 -22.54 -1.22 -11.52
CA PHE A 241 -22.46 -2.04 -12.74
C PHE A 241 -22.87 -3.49 -12.51
N GLY A 242 -23.13 -3.95 -11.29
CA GLY A 242 -23.59 -5.30 -10.98
C GLY A 242 -22.53 -6.39 -11.17
N LEU A 243 -21.23 -6.07 -11.13
CA LEU A 243 -20.17 -7.05 -11.28
C LEU A 243 -20.06 -7.93 -10.03
N THR A 244 -19.67 -9.18 -10.24
CA THR A 244 -19.29 -10.06 -9.12
C THR A 244 -17.98 -9.58 -8.48
N PRO A 245 -17.70 -9.93 -7.19
CA PRO A 245 -16.43 -9.64 -6.54
C PRO A 245 -15.21 -10.10 -7.33
N THR A 246 -15.30 -11.25 -8.00
CA THR A 246 -14.22 -11.78 -8.85
C THR A 246 -14.02 -10.94 -10.12
N GLN A 247 -15.10 -10.54 -10.79
CA GLN A 247 -15.02 -9.66 -11.96
C GLN A 247 -14.44 -8.29 -11.59
N PHE A 248 -14.87 -7.70 -10.46
CA PHE A 248 -14.25 -6.49 -9.91
C PHE A 248 -12.74 -6.67 -9.73
N SER A 249 -12.32 -7.77 -9.09
CA SER A 249 -10.91 -8.03 -8.83
C SER A 249 -10.07 -8.17 -10.12
N LEU A 250 -10.64 -8.74 -11.18
CA LEU A 250 -10.00 -8.80 -12.50
C LEU A 250 -9.87 -7.41 -13.14
N CYS A 251 -10.92 -6.59 -13.08
CA CYS A 251 -10.88 -5.22 -13.57
C CYS A 251 -9.83 -4.38 -12.81
N PHE A 252 -9.77 -4.55 -11.48
CA PHE A 252 -8.77 -3.88 -10.65
C PHE A 252 -7.35 -4.34 -10.99
N ALA A 253 -7.14 -5.65 -11.17
CA ALA A 253 -5.86 -6.22 -11.58
C ALA A 253 -5.38 -5.69 -12.94
N LEU A 254 -6.29 -5.48 -13.90
CA LEU A 254 -5.98 -4.89 -15.20
C LEU A 254 -5.46 -3.46 -15.07
N ASN A 255 -6.11 -2.62 -14.25
CA ASN A 255 -5.66 -1.26 -13.97
C ASN A 255 -4.30 -1.24 -13.24
N ALA A 256 -4.11 -2.13 -12.28
CA ALA A 256 -2.82 -2.31 -11.60
C ALA A 256 -1.71 -2.73 -12.59
N ALA A 257 -2.00 -3.63 -13.50
CA ALA A 257 -1.06 -4.05 -14.55
C ALA A 257 -0.64 -2.88 -15.45
N SER A 258 -1.57 -1.99 -15.84
CA SER A 258 -1.25 -0.78 -16.59
C SER A 258 -0.30 0.13 -15.81
N PHE A 259 -0.62 0.40 -14.53
CA PHE A 259 0.23 1.20 -13.65
C PHE A 259 1.65 0.65 -13.60
N PHE A 260 1.82 -0.66 -13.34
CA PHE A 260 3.12 -1.27 -13.20
C PHE A 260 3.89 -1.37 -14.53
N ALA A 261 3.22 -1.69 -15.63
CA ALA A 261 3.85 -1.72 -16.94
C ALA A 261 4.47 -0.36 -17.27
N MET A 262 3.73 0.72 -17.03
CA MET A 262 4.23 2.06 -17.31
C MET A 262 5.29 2.51 -16.30
N SER A 263 5.21 2.11 -15.03
CA SER A 263 6.23 2.42 -14.05
C SER A 263 7.59 1.81 -14.38
N GLN A 264 7.63 0.61 -15.00
CA GLN A 264 8.87 0.00 -15.49
C GLN A 264 9.50 0.77 -16.66
N LEU A 265 8.69 1.52 -17.41
CA LEU A 265 9.17 2.33 -18.53
C LEU A 265 9.69 3.71 -18.10
N THR A 266 9.33 4.17 -16.88
CA THR A 266 9.69 5.51 -16.38
C THR A 266 11.18 5.78 -16.46
N ALA A 267 12.04 4.85 -16.03
CA ALA A 267 13.49 5.01 -16.07
C ALA A 267 14.03 5.17 -17.50
N ARG A 268 13.47 4.43 -18.46
CA ARG A 268 13.88 4.53 -19.88
C ARG A 268 13.37 5.82 -20.53
N LEU A 269 12.14 6.21 -20.21
CA LEU A 269 11.53 7.41 -20.76
C LEU A 269 12.15 8.68 -20.18
N SER A 270 12.44 8.71 -18.88
CA SER A 270 13.12 9.84 -18.25
C SER A 270 14.55 10.04 -18.77
N ALA A 271 15.26 8.95 -19.08
CA ALA A 271 16.60 9.02 -19.69
C ALA A 271 16.55 9.59 -21.13
N ARG A 272 15.47 9.38 -21.89
CA ARG A 272 15.33 9.85 -23.28
C ARG A 272 14.70 11.24 -23.40
N LEU A 273 13.67 11.51 -22.61
CA LEU A 273 12.85 12.73 -22.72
C LEU A 273 13.21 13.78 -21.67
N GLY A 274 13.93 13.38 -20.63
CA GLY A 274 14.13 14.19 -19.43
C GLY A 274 13.00 14.02 -18.40
N LEU A 275 13.31 14.28 -17.14
CA LEU A 275 12.36 14.08 -16.04
C LEU A 275 11.21 15.10 -16.07
N ALA A 276 11.52 16.39 -16.29
CA ALA A 276 10.54 17.46 -16.24
C ALA A 276 9.44 17.36 -17.34
N PRO A 277 9.76 17.07 -18.62
CA PRO A 277 8.75 16.80 -19.63
C PRO A 277 7.91 15.58 -19.30
N LEU A 278 8.51 14.49 -18.79
CA LEU A 278 7.79 13.27 -18.45
C LEU A 278 6.76 13.52 -17.34
N ILE A 279 7.13 14.21 -16.28
CA ILE A 279 6.19 14.60 -15.19
C ILE A 279 5.06 15.45 -15.76
N ARG A 280 5.38 16.46 -16.59
CA ARG A 280 4.36 17.34 -17.20
C ARG A 280 3.35 16.56 -18.03
N TRP A 281 3.81 15.67 -18.91
CA TRP A 281 2.93 14.83 -19.73
C TRP A 281 2.09 13.88 -18.90
N SER A 282 2.65 13.32 -17.84
CA SER A 282 1.93 12.43 -16.92
C SER A 282 0.82 13.16 -16.16
N VAL A 283 1.10 14.36 -15.63
CA VAL A 283 0.10 15.17 -14.92
C VAL A 283 -1.03 15.59 -15.87
N VAL A 284 -0.69 16.08 -17.07
CA VAL A 284 -1.70 16.46 -18.08
C VAL A 284 -2.53 15.24 -18.48
N GLY A 285 -1.89 14.10 -18.72
CA GLY A 285 -2.58 12.86 -19.08
C GLY A 285 -3.58 12.41 -18.02
N VAL A 286 -3.17 12.39 -16.73
CA VAL A 286 -4.08 12.10 -15.60
C VAL A 286 -5.24 13.09 -15.57
N ALA A 287 -4.96 14.40 -15.66
CA ALA A 287 -5.99 15.43 -15.62
C ALA A 287 -7.02 15.27 -16.76
N VAL A 288 -6.56 15.04 -17.99
CA VAL A 288 -7.45 14.80 -19.14
C VAL A 288 -8.32 13.57 -18.92
N VAL A 289 -7.74 12.46 -18.47
CA VAL A 289 -8.52 11.25 -18.19
C VAL A 289 -9.55 11.48 -17.09
N MET A 290 -9.22 12.21 -16.02
CA MET A 290 -10.19 12.53 -14.95
C MET A 290 -11.33 13.40 -15.44
N VAL A 291 -11.05 14.39 -16.31
CA VAL A 291 -12.09 15.20 -16.94
C VAL A 291 -12.99 14.35 -17.86
N LEU A 292 -12.40 13.46 -18.65
CA LEU A 292 -13.17 12.55 -19.50
C LEU A 292 -14.03 11.59 -18.67
N LEU A 293 -13.49 11.05 -17.57
CA LEU A 293 -14.27 10.22 -16.63
C LEU A 293 -15.43 11.00 -16.04
N ALA A 294 -15.21 12.23 -15.59
CA ALA A 294 -16.29 13.09 -15.10
C ALA A 294 -17.35 13.37 -16.20
N ALA A 295 -16.92 13.58 -17.43
CA ALA A 295 -17.84 13.75 -18.56
C ALA A 295 -18.71 12.51 -18.83
N THR A 296 -18.18 11.29 -18.64
CA THR A 296 -18.97 10.05 -18.83
C THR A 296 -20.16 9.96 -17.87
N THR A 297 -20.12 10.61 -16.71
CA THR A 297 -21.24 10.63 -15.76
C THR A 297 -22.42 11.45 -16.28
N LEU A 298 -22.18 12.41 -17.19
CA LEU A 298 -23.23 13.28 -17.77
C LEU A 298 -23.94 12.61 -18.94
N TRP A 299 -23.27 11.73 -19.70
CA TRP A 299 -23.81 11.10 -20.92
C TRP A 299 -24.21 9.64 -20.76
N GLY A 300 -24.15 9.11 -19.53
CA GLY A 300 -24.38 7.70 -19.24
C GLY A 300 -23.10 6.90 -19.21
N SER A 301 -22.86 6.27 -18.08
CA SER A 301 -21.63 5.51 -17.85
C SER A 301 -21.69 4.14 -18.50
N HIS A 302 -20.78 3.85 -19.42
CA HIS A 302 -20.58 2.52 -19.99
C HIS A 302 -19.32 1.89 -19.36
N LEU A 303 -19.46 0.67 -18.83
CA LEU A 303 -18.36 -0.06 -18.16
C LEU A 303 -17.09 -0.10 -19.03
N GLY A 304 -17.21 -0.45 -20.31
CA GLY A 304 -16.05 -0.55 -21.21
C GLY A 304 -15.32 0.77 -21.40
N LEU A 305 -16.06 1.89 -21.54
CA LEU A 305 -15.46 3.24 -21.66
C LEU A 305 -14.74 3.63 -20.36
N MET A 306 -15.41 3.43 -19.22
CA MET A 306 -14.82 3.71 -17.90
C MET A 306 -13.54 2.90 -17.68
N MET A 307 -13.55 1.61 -17.99
CA MET A 307 -12.38 0.75 -17.87
C MET A 307 -11.23 1.20 -18.78
N SER A 308 -11.52 1.58 -20.02
CA SER A 308 -10.50 2.05 -20.95
C SER A 308 -9.85 3.35 -20.47
N LEU A 309 -10.65 4.30 -19.99
CA LEU A 309 -10.16 5.55 -19.43
C LEU A 309 -9.32 5.33 -18.18
N LEU A 310 -9.80 4.47 -17.26
CA LEU A 310 -9.04 4.12 -16.06
C LEU A 310 -7.72 3.43 -16.39
N PHE A 311 -7.71 2.48 -17.32
CA PHE A 311 -6.51 1.80 -17.78
C PHE A 311 -5.45 2.79 -18.30
N ILE A 312 -5.86 3.77 -19.11
CA ILE A 312 -4.99 4.83 -19.62
C ILE A 312 -4.52 5.74 -18.48
N GLY A 313 -5.43 6.16 -17.60
CA GLY A 313 -5.14 7.02 -16.46
C GLY A 313 -4.14 6.39 -15.49
N PHE A 314 -4.31 5.10 -15.18
CA PHE A 314 -3.36 4.34 -14.36
C PHE A 314 -1.99 4.20 -15.03
N GLY A 315 -1.94 4.13 -16.37
CA GLY A 315 -0.69 4.19 -17.11
C GLY A 315 0.06 5.52 -16.89
N PHE A 316 -0.62 6.64 -17.01
CA PHE A 316 -0.03 7.96 -16.71
C PHE A 316 0.37 8.10 -15.24
N LEU A 317 -0.43 7.57 -14.33
CA LEU A 317 -0.12 7.58 -12.91
C LEU A 317 1.13 6.73 -12.60
N GLY A 318 1.31 5.61 -13.31
CA GLY A 318 2.49 4.77 -13.25
C GLY A 318 3.76 5.44 -13.78
N LEU A 319 3.67 6.47 -14.61
CA LEU A 319 4.80 7.31 -15.04
C LEU A 319 5.13 8.42 -14.03
N LEU A 320 4.15 8.82 -13.21
CA LEU A 320 4.26 9.96 -12.30
C LEU A 320 4.86 9.59 -10.93
N LEU A 321 4.52 8.41 -10.41
CA LEU A 321 4.77 8.03 -9.01
C LEU A 321 6.08 7.26 -8.72
N PRO A 322 6.79 6.60 -9.65
CA PRO A 322 8.06 5.90 -9.40
C PRO A 322 9.25 6.82 -9.17
#